data_b3db9aedad30d928cc10d09e2374612b
#
_entry.id   b3db9aedad30d928cc10d09e2374612b
#
_cell.length_a   1.000
_cell.length_b   1.000
_cell.length_c   1.000
_cell.angle_alpha   90.00
_cell.angle_beta   90.00
_cell.angle_gamma   90.00
#
_symmetry.space_group_name_H-M   'P 1'
#
loop_
_entity.id
_entity.type
_entity.pdbx_description
1 polymer ?
#
loop_
_entity_poly.entity_id
_entity_poly.type
_entity_poly.pdbx_seq_one_letter_code
_entity_poly.pdbx_strand_id
1 'polypeptide(L)'
;MSTKEQKERIELLQGTLDLLILRTLLLGATHGHAIAKAIEFNSDDVLQVEQGSLYPALHRLIKRGWISAEEGTSENNRRAKFYRLTAKGRRQLALETSKWDKMAGAIAQILRPARQETEQEGES
;
A
#
# COMPACT_ATOMS: atom_id res chain seq x y z
N MET A 1 5.78 -27.48 -2.74
CA MET A 1 6.67 -26.71 -2.59
C MET A 1 6.92 -25.71 -3.59
N SER A 2 6.65 -25.96 -4.73
CA SER A 2 6.92 -25.04 -5.77
C SER A 2 6.28 -23.69 -5.64
N THR A 3 5.12 -23.62 -5.02
CA THR A 3 4.48 -22.33 -4.92
C THR A 3 5.27 -21.35 -4.15
N LYS A 4 6.00 -21.76 -3.18
CA LYS A 4 6.77 -20.85 -2.44
C LYS A 4 7.87 -20.31 -3.24
N GLU A 5 8.39 -21.07 -4.10
CA GLU A 5 9.45 -20.64 -4.92
C GLU A 5 9.00 -19.68 -5.94
N GLN A 6 7.76 -19.80 -6.34
CA GLN A 6 7.26 -18.97 -7.39
C GLN A 6 6.72 -17.66 -6.93
N LYS A 7 6.21 -17.62 -5.71
CA LYS A 7 5.61 -16.41 -5.23
C LYS A 7 6.16 -16.03 -3.90
N GLU A 8 7.17 -15.21 -3.97
CA GLU A 8 7.70 -14.64 -2.76
C GLU A 8 6.85 -13.46 -2.38
N ARG A 9 6.29 -13.50 -1.19
CA ARG A 9 5.43 -12.42 -0.73
C ARG A 9 6.18 -11.50 0.19
N ILE A 10 5.91 -10.22 0.05
CA ILE A 10 6.59 -9.19 0.80
C ILE A 10 5.66 -8.60 1.84
N GLU A 11 6.12 -8.59 3.08
CA GLU A 11 5.37 -8.01 4.17
C GLU A 11 5.57 -6.51 4.15
N LEU A 12 4.48 -5.78 4.25
CA LEU A 12 4.54 -4.34 4.10
C LEU A 12 4.99 -3.62 5.36
N LEU A 13 5.89 -2.68 5.19
CA LEU A 13 6.28 -1.80 6.26
C LEU A 13 5.15 -0.83 6.56
N GLN A 14 5.13 -0.32 7.79
CA GLN A 14 4.03 0.51 8.25
C GLN A 14 3.70 1.68 7.33
N GLY A 15 4.70 2.47 6.97
CA GLY A 15 4.45 3.64 6.13
C GLY A 15 3.94 3.28 4.76
N THR A 16 4.44 2.19 4.20
CA THR A 16 4.00 1.74 2.89
C THR A 16 2.56 1.26 2.95
N LEU A 17 2.22 0.52 4.00
CA LEU A 17 0.86 0.05 4.15
C LEU A 17 -0.12 1.21 4.26
N ASP A 18 0.22 2.22 5.04
CA ASP A 18 -0.63 3.40 5.20
C ASP A 18 -0.90 4.06 3.84
N LEU A 19 0.13 4.21 3.04
CA LEU A 19 0.01 4.80 1.70
C LEU A 19 -0.93 3.99 0.83
N LEU A 20 -0.81 2.68 0.85
CA LEU A 20 -1.62 1.83 0.00
C LEU A 20 -3.07 1.78 0.45
N ILE A 21 -3.32 1.90 1.75
CA ILE A 21 -4.69 2.01 2.24
C ILE A 21 -5.34 3.28 1.69
N LEU A 22 -4.63 4.40 1.78
CA LEU A 22 -5.16 5.67 1.28
C LEU A 22 -5.47 5.56 -0.21
N ARG A 23 -4.55 4.97 -0.97
CA ARG A 23 -4.75 4.83 -2.41
C ARG A 23 -5.95 3.94 -2.73
N THR A 24 -6.13 2.89 -1.97
CA THR A 24 -7.26 1.99 -2.18
C THR A 24 -8.57 2.73 -1.95
N LEU A 25 -8.63 3.54 -0.91
CA LEU A 25 -9.86 4.26 -0.58
C LEU A 25 -10.15 5.42 -1.52
N LEU A 26 -9.19 5.81 -2.34
CA LEU A 26 -9.42 6.82 -3.36
C LEU A 26 -10.49 6.35 -4.34
N LEU A 27 -10.60 5.05 -4.53
CA LEU A 27 -11.57 4.48 -5.46
C LEU A 27 -12.97 4.36 -4.86
N GLY A 28 -13.11 4.53 -3.56
CA GLY A 28 -14.41 4.45 -2.92
C GLY A 28 -14.31 3.85 -1.54
N ALA A 29 -15.36 4.05 -0.76
CA ALA A 29 -15.40 3.54 0.61
C ALA A 29 -15.56 2.02 0.58
N THR A 30 -14.87 1.36 1.53
CA THR A 30 -15.01 -0.08 1.65
C THR A 30 -14.56 -0.52 3.03
N HIS A 31 -14.76 -1.81 3.34
CA HIS A 31 -14.42 -2.33 4.65
C HIS A 31 -12.97 -2.87 4.66
N GLY A 32 -12.48 -3.14 5.89
CA GLY A 32 -11.06 -3.47 6.05
C GLY A 32 -10.61 -4.68 5.27
N HIS A 33 -11.41 -5.74 5.29
CA HIS A 33 -11.04 -6.96 4.59
C HIS A 33 -10.89 -6.69 3.09
N ALA A 34 -11.78 -5.90 2.52
CA ALA A 34 -11.71 -5.58 1.10
C ALA A 34 -10.50 -4.72 0.77
N ILE A 35 -10.10 -3.85 1.71
CA ILE A 35 -8.88 -3.05 1.51
C ILE A 35 -7.68 -3.97 1.36
N ALA A 36 -7.54 -4.91 2.29
CA ALA A 36 -6.42 -5.84 2.26
C ALA A 36 -6.41 -6.66 0.97
N LYS A 37 -7.58 -7.16 0.59
CA LYS A 37 -7.71 -7.96 -0.61
C LYS A 37 -7.36 -7.16 -1.86
N ALA A 38 -7.76 -5.89 -1.90
CA ALA A 38 -7.47 -5.05 -3.05
C ALA A 38 -5.96 -4.83 -3.20
N ILE A 39 -5.28 -4.60 -2.08
CA ILE A 39 -3.83 -4.40 -2.13
C ILE A 39 -3.14 -5.66 -2.64
N GLU A 40 -3.56 -6.81 -2.14
CA GLU A 40 -2.96 -8.07 -2.57
C GLU A 40 -3.25 -8.35 -4.04
N PHE A 41 -4.50 -8.15 -4.43
CA PHE A 41 -4.90 -8.42 -5.81
C PHE A 41 -4.18 -7.50 -6.80
N ASN A 42 -4.12 -6.21 -6.48
CA ASN A 42 -3.52 -5.25 -7.39
C ASN A 42 -2.00 -5.34 -7.47
N SER A 43 -1.38 -6.09 -6.57
CA SER A 43 0.05 -6.31 -6.62
C SER A 43 0.36 -7.73 -7.10
N ASP A 44 -0.61 -8.41 -7.69
CA ASP A 44 -0.45 -9.80 -8.15
C ASP A 44 0.06 -10.69 -7.02
N ASP A 45 -0.46 -10.43 -5.81
CA ASP A 45 -0.12 -11.18 -4.61
C ASP A 45 1.32 -11.05 -4.16
N VAL A 46 2.04 -10.08 -4.72
CA VAL A 46 3.41 -9.84 -4.26
C VAL A 46 3.40 -9.21 -2.88
N LEU A 47 2.52 -8.22 -2.66
CA LEU A 47 2.42 -7.57 -1.38
C LEU A 47 1.38 -8.25 -0.52
N GLN A 48 1.74 -8.48 0.74
CA GLN A 48 0.87 -9.19 1.65
C GLN A 48 0.48 -8.28 2.81
N VAL A 49 -0.78 -8.28 3.18
CA VAL A 49 -1.29 -7.44 4.25
C VAL A 49 -1.68 -8.32 5.43
N GLU A 50 -0.94 -8.18 6.53
CA GLU A 50 -1.23 -8.94 7.73
C GLU A 50 -2.34 -8.25 8.51
N GLN A 51 -3.28 -9.04 9.03
CA GLN A 51 -4.37 -8.46 9.79
C GLN A 51 -3.86 -7.74 11.03
N GLY A 52 -2.78 -8.25 11.61
CA GLY A 52 -2.19 -7.61 12.77
C GLY A 52 -1.65 -6.23 12.48
N SER A 53 -1.39 -5.91 11.21
CA SER A 53 -0.92 -4.60 10.81
C SER A 53 -2.04 -3.73 10.27
N LEU A 54 -3.03 -4.33 9.66
CA LEU A 54 -4.09 -3.61 8.99
C LEU A 54 -4.92 -2.74 9.92
N TYR A 55 -5.45 -3.33 10.97
CA TYR A 55 -6.36 -2.57 11.83
C TYR A 55 -5.65 -1.50 12.65
N PRO A 56 -4.44 -1.71 13.15
CA PRO A 56 -3.69 -0.60 13.74
C PRO A 56 -3.43 0.52 12.75
N ALA A 57 -3.19 0.18 11.47
CA ALA A 57 -2.98 1.20 10.45
C ALA A 57 -4.25 2.02 10.24
N LEU A 58 -5.40 1.35 10.15
CA LEU A 58 -6.66 2.06 9.99
C LEU A 58 -6.91 2.99 11.17
N HIS A 59 -6.59 2.55 12.38
CA HIS A 59 -6.72 3.39 13.55
C HIS A 59 -5.84 4.63 13.47
N ARG A 60 -4.59 4.46 13.05
CA ARG A 60 -3.69 5.60 12.91
C ARG A 60 -4.22 6.61 11.91
N LEU A 61 -4.73 6.12 10.79
CA LEU A 61 -5.21 6.99 9.74
C LEU A 61 -6.46 7.75 10.16
N ILE A 62 -7.33 7.11 10.95
CA ILE A 62 -8.49 7.79 11.51
C ILE A 62 -8.04 8.89 12.45
N LYS A 63 -7.09 8.58 13.31
CA LYS A 63 -6.59 9.58 14.26
C LYS A 63 -6.01 10.79 13.57
N ARG A 64 -5.37 10.59 12.45
CA ARG A 64 -4.78 11.69 11.70
C ARG A 64 -5.81 12.44 10.87
N GLY A 65 -7.04 11.94 10.82
CA GLY A 65 -8.08 12.59 10.05
C GLY A 65 -7.98 12.36 8.55
N TRP A 66 -7.20 11.38 8.13
CA TRP A 66 -7.03 11.10 6.71
C TRP A 66 -8.11 10.16 6.18
N ILE A 67 -8.70 9.37 7.05
CA ILE A 67 -9.84 8.54 6.70
C ILE A 67 -10.89 8.68 7.80
N SER A 68 -12.12 8.33 7.48
CA SER A 68 -13.19 8.28 8.46
C SER A 68 -13.81 6.89 8.37
N ALA A 69 -14.53 6.51 9.40
CA ALA A 69 -15.15 5.20 9.47
C ALA A 69 -16.59 5.33 9.88
N GLU A 70 -17.44 4.50 9.32
CA GLU A 70 -18.83 4.46 9.75
C GLU A 70 -19.34 3.03 9.61
N GLU A 71 -20.36 2.71 10.39
CA GLU A 71 -20.93 1.38 10.37
C GLU A 71 -21.79 1.20 9.15
N GLY A 72 -21.79 -0.01 8.60
CA GLY A 72 -22.60 -0.31 7.45
C GLY A 72 -22.86 -1.80 7.38
N THR A 73 -23.44 -2.23 6.28
CA THR A 73 -23.74 -3.64 6.06
C THR A 73 -22.99 -4.11 4.83
N SER A 74 -22.23 -5.18 5.00
CA SER A 74 -21.46 -5.73 3.88
C SER A 74 -22.36 -6.52 2.94
N GLU A 75 -21.77 -7.00 1.85
CA GLU A 75 -22.49 -7.79 0.87
C GLU A 75 -23.09 -9.04 1.47
N ASN A 76 -22.46 -9.55 2.51
CA ASN A 76 -22.95 -10.75 3.17
C ASN A 76 -23.95 -10.44 4.25
N ASN A 77 -24.50 -9.24 4.22
CA ASN A 77 -25.50 -8.82 5.20
C ASN A 77 -24.95 -8.82 6.63
N ARG A 78 -23.66 -8.58 6.77
CA ARG A 78 -23.03 -8.50 8.08
C ARG A 78 -22.65 -7.08 8.38
N ARG A 79 -22.70 -6.74 9.66
CA ARG A 79 -22.27 -5.41 10.07
C ARG A 79 -20.78 -5.29 9.88
N ALA A 80 -20.35 -4.18 9.36
CA ALA A 80 -18.94 -3.93 9.12
C ALA A 80 -18.68 -2.45 9.16
N LYS A 81 -17.45 -2.08 9.48
CA LYS A 81 -17.04 -0.70 9.39
C LYS A 81 -16.57 -0.42 7.99
N PHE A 82 -17.05 0.66 7.43
CA PHE A 82 -16.61 1.11 6.13
C PHE A 82 -15.74 2.33 6.31
N TYR A 83 -14.64 2.36 5.59
CA TYR A 83 -13.65 3.43 5.70
C TYR A 83 -13.72 4.27 4.43
N ARG A 84 -13.52 5.57 4.61
CA ARG A 84 -13.63 6.50 3.49
C ARG A 84 -12.49 7.51 3.56
N LEU A 85 -11.95 7.84 2.41
CA LEU A 85 -10.89 8.85 2.35
C LEU A 85 -11.50 10.23 2.56
N THR A 86 -10.88 11.03 3.41
CA THR A 86 -11.34 12.40 3.65
C THR A 86 -10.63 13.34 2.69
N ALA A 87 -11.08 14.59 2.64
CA ALA A 87 -10.40 15.59 1.82
C ALA A 87 -8.95 15.77 2.27
N LYS A 88 -8.74 15.74 3.59
CA LYS A 88 -7.40 15.84 4.13
C LYS A 88 -6.57 14.64 3.70
N GLY A 89 -7.20 13.45 3.68
CA GLY A 89 -6.52 12.24 3.24
C GLY A 89 -6.15 12.28 1.77
N ARG A 90 -6.99 12.89 0.94
CA ARG A 90 -6.66 13.01 -0.47
C ARG A 90 -5.41 13.85 -0.66
N ARG A 91 -5.31 14.95 0.07
CA ARG A 91 -4.13 15.80 -0.03
C ARG A 91 -2.90 15.06 0.48
N GLN A 92 -3.07 14.31 1.56
CA GLN A 92 -1.96 13.56 2.12
C GLN A 92 -1.51 12.45 1.17
N LEU A 93 -2.46 11.81 0.51
CA LEU A 93 -2.13 10.77 -0.46
C LEU A 93 -1.24 11.30 -1.57
N ALA A 94 -1.56 12.50 -2.08
CA ALA A 94 -0.75 13.09 -3.14
C ALA A 94 0.68 13.36 -2.66
N LEU A 95 0.81 13.87 -1.44
CA LEU A 95 2.12 14.16 -0.87
C LEU A 95 2.91 12.88 -0.65
N GLU A 96 2.27 11.87 -0.10
CA GLU A 96 2.96 10.61 0.19
C GLU A 96 3.35 9.89 -1.08
N THR A 97 2.51 9.94 -2.10
CA THR A 97 2.83 9.32 -3.38
C THR A 97 4.06 9.98 -3.99
N SER A 98 4.12 11.31 -3.93
CA SER A 98 5.26 12.05 -4.46
C SER A 98 6.55 11.69 -3.71
N LYS A 99 6.47 11.62 -2.38
CA LYS A 99 7.63 11.24 -1.59
C LYS A 99 8.08 9.83 -1.92
N TRP A 100 7.13 8.93 -2.07
CA TRP A 100 7.46 7.55 -2.37
C TRP A 100 8.14 7.43 -3.72
N ASP A 101 7.64 8.16 -4.72
CA ASP A 101 8.24 8.13 -6.04
C ASP A 101 9.69 8.60 -6.00
N LYS A 102 9.95 9.66 -5.25
CA LYS A 102 11.31 10.17 -5.14
C LYS A 102 12.22 9.17 -4.44
N MET A 103 11.72 8.58 -3.37
CA MET A 103 12.50 7.62 -2.63
C MET A 103 12.78 6.38 -3.47
N ALA A 104 11.75 5.87 -4.14
CA ALA A 104 11.92 4.68 -4.96
C ALA A 104 12.92 4.93 -6.09
N GLY A 105 12.86 6.11 -6.70
CA GLY A 105 13.80 6.45 -7.75
C GLY A 105 15.22 6.55 -7.23
N ALA A 106 15.38 7.16 -6.06
CA ALA A 106 16.71 7.30 -5.48
C ALA A 106 17.29 5.94 -5.10
N ILE A 107 16.46 5.09 -4.51
CA ILE A 107 16.90 3.75 -4.13
C ILE A 107 17.28 2.95 -5.37
N ALA A 108 16.47 3.05 -6.42
CA ALA A 108 16.77 2.33 -7.65
C ALA A 108 18.09 2.76 -8.24
N GLN A 109 18.40 4.05 -8.15
CA GLN A 109 19.67 4.55 -8.64
C GLN A 109 20.84 3.96 -7.87
N ILE A 110 20.69 3.83 -6.57
CA ILE A 110 21.75 3.27 -5.74
C ILE A 110 21.91 1.78 -6.01
N LEU A 111 20.79 1.07 -6.15
CA LEU A 111 20.85 -0.37 -6.33
C LEU A 111 21.27 -0.78 -7.74
N ARG A 112 21.04 0.07 -8.71
CA ARG A 112 21.36 -0.27 -10.10
C ARG A 112 22.24 0.78 -10.77
N PRO A 113 23.36 1.12 -10.17
CA PRO A 113 24.29 2.01 -10.86
C PRO A 113 25.10 1.19 -11.84
N ALA A 114 25.04 -0.13 -11.67
CA ALA A 114 25.90 -1.04 -12.42
C ALA A 114 25.75 -0.94 -13.92
N ARG A 115 24.59 -0.48 -14.35
CA ARG A 115 24.39 -0.37 -15.80
C ARG A 115 25.39 0.60 -16.40
N GLN A 116 25.56 1.76 -15.77
CA GLN A 116 26.52 2.72 -16.25
C GLN A 116 27.95 2.22 -16.06
N GLU A 117 28.18 1.56 -14.94
CA GLU A 117 29.51 1.02 -14.70
C GLU A 117 29.85 -0.04 -15.73
N THR A 118 28.89 -0.88 -16.07
CA THR A 118 29.08 -1.91 -17.05
C THR A 118 29.40 -1.31 -18.41
N GLU A 119 28.71 -0.26 -18.78
CA GLU A 119 28.93 0.38 -20.05
C GLU A 119 30.32 0.99 -20.10
N GLN A 120 30.73 1.60 -18.99
CA GLN A 120 32.05 2.16 -18.95
C GLN A 120 33.12 1.09 -19.02
N GLU A 121 32.91 0.01 -18.34
CA GLU A 121 33.87 -1.08 -18.40
C GLU A 121 33.94 -1.68 -19.79
N GLY A 122 32.83 -1.74 -20.44
CA GLY A 122 32.79 -2.25 -21.78
C GLY A 122 33.56 -1.42 -22.76
N GLU A 123 33.69 -0.14 -22.48
CA GLU A 123 34.44 0.76 -23.32
C GLU A 123 35.92 0.67 -23.08
N SER A 124 36.30 0.22 -21.92
CA SER A 124 37.70 0.12 -21.69
C SER A 124 38.23 -1.22 -22.13
#